data_d80ba504de6d8bae427ea3cdb9f10efe
#
_entry.id   d80ba504de6d8bae427ea3cdb9f10efe
#
_cell.length_a   1.000
_cell.length_b   1.000
_cell.length_c   1.000
_cell.angle_alpha   90.00
_cell.angle_beta   90.00
_cell.angle_gamma   90.00
#
_symmetry.space_group_name_H-M   'P 1'
#
loop_
_entity.id
_entity.type
_entity.pdbx_description
1 polymer ?
#
loop_
_entity_poly.entity_id
_entity_poly.type
_entity_poly.pdbx_seq_one_letter_code
_entity_poly.pdbx_strand_id
1 'polypeptide(L)'
;MKKNFDFSTPTSVYATAQSYGLPVFTVVLDNGGWQAVKEAVLRVHPDGPAAQAGEFQARLKGEKRQFEQVAQAFGAHGERVTRAEDLPAAIARCL
;
A
#
# COMPACT_ATOMS: atom_id res chain seq x y z
N MET A 1 -5.19 14.54 11.76
CA MET A 1 -4.84 13.24 12.33
C MET A 1 -4.44 12.29 11.21
N LYS A 2 -3.17 11.88 11.18
CA LYS A 2 -2.67 10.92 10.19
C LYS A 2 -3.22 9.54 10.56
N LYS A 3 -4.24 9.08 9.85
CA LYS A 3 -4.64 7.69 9.93
C LYS A 3 -3.82 6.92 8.89
N ASN A 4 -2.90 6.11 9.35
CA ASN A 4 -2.31 5.09 8.51
C ASN A 4 -3.42 4.07 8.22
N PHE A 5 -3.96 4.11 7.03
CA PHE A 5 -4.84 3.05 6.56
C PHE A 5 -3.96 1.84 6.22
N ASP A 6 -3.88 0.91 7.15
CA ASP A 6 -3.37 -0.40 6.87
C ASP A 6 -4.43 -1.13 6.00
N PHE A 7 -4.01 -1.73 4.89
CA PHE A 7 -4.91 -2.52 4.03
C PHE A 7 -5.44 -3.79 4.70
N SER A 8 -5.04 -4.08 5.92
CA SER A 8 -5.74 -5.04 6.78
C SER A 8 -7.10 -4.52 7.28
N THR A 9 -7.35 -3.21 7.17
CA THR A 9 -8.63 -2.60 7.55
C THR A 9 -9.70 -2.97 6.51
N PRO A 10 -10.95 -3.25 6.94
CA PRO A 10 -12.02 -3.58 6.01
C PRO A 10 -12.21 -2.51 4.93
N THR A 11 -12.24 -2.92 3.68
CA THR A 11 -12.48 -2.04 2.53
C THR A 11 -13.85 -1.36 2.56
N SER A 12 -14.73 -1.79 3.46
CA SER A 12 -16.02 -1.16 3.75
C SER A 12 -15.94 0.33 4.09
N VAL A 13 -14.76 0.84 4.45
CA VAL A 13 -14.55 2.28 4.65
C VAL A 13 -14.89 3.08 3.38
N TYR A 14 -14.66 2.54 2.20
CA TYR A 14 -15.00 3.20 0.94
C TYR A 14 -16.51 3.25 0.72
N ALA A 15 -17.22 2.18 1.04
CA ALA A 15 -18.69 2.16 1.00
C ALA A 15 -19.30 3.17 1.97
N THR A 16 -18.76 3.27 3.18
CA THR A 16 -19.17 4.26 4.17
C THR A 16 -18.93 5.68 3.68
N ALA A 17 -17.75 5.96 3.15
CA ALA A 17 -17.41 7.26 2.59
C ALA A 17 -18.37 7.67 1.48
N GLN A 18 -18.69 6.75 0.58
CA GLN A 18 -19.65 6.96 -0.49
C GLN A 18 -21.05 7.28 0.04
N SER A 19 -21.52 6.51 1.03
CA SER A 19 -22.85 6.68 1.63
C SER A 19 -23.02 8.05 2.29
N TYR A 20 -21.97 8.60 2.87
CA TYR A 20 -21.99 9.90 3.55
C TYR A 20 -21.48 11.05 2.68
N GLY A 21 -21.14 10.81 1.42
CA GLY A 21 -20.61 11.84 0.53
C GLY A 21 -19.27 12.42 1.00
N LEU A 22 -18.45 11.62 1.67
CA LEU A 22 -17.17 12.04 2.22
C LEU A 22 -16.04 11.76 1.22
N PRO A 23 -15.33 12.80 0.75
CA PRO A 23 -14.16 12.57 -0.11
C PRO A 23 -13.03 11.94 0.70
N VAL A 24 -12.47 10.84 0.19
CA VAL A 24 -11.32 10.15 0.77
C VAL A 24 -10.24 10.03 -0.30
N PHE A 25 -9.07 10.57 0.00
CA PHE A 25 -7.88 10.40 -0.82
C PHE A 25 -6.93 9.41 -0.16
N THR A 26 -6.65 8.31 -0.82
CA THR A 26 -5.80 7.24 -0.30
C THR A 26 -4.58 7.08 -1.19
N VAL A 27 -3.40 7.06 -0.59
CA VAL A 27 -2.14 6.74 -1.26
C VAL A 27 -1.60 5.43 -0.72
N VAL A 28 -1.37 4.47 -1.58
CA VAL A 28 -0.77 3.18 -1.24
C VAL A 28 0.66 3.14 -1.75
N LEU A 29 1.61 3.01 -0.85
CA LEU A 29 3.01 2.81 -1.17
C LEU A 29 3.29 1.30 -1.25
N ASP A 30 3.24 0.75 -2.47
CA ASP A 30 3.51 -0.67 -2.68
C ASP A 30 5.02 -0.93 -2.79
N ASN A 31 5.63 -1.25 -1.65
CA ASN A 31 7.03 -1.65 -1.56
C ASN A 31 7.23 -3.18 -1.62
N GLY A 32 6.18 -3.95 -1.89
CA GLY A 32 6.22 -5.40 -2.03
C GLY A 32 6.20 -6.18 -0.73
N GLY A 33 6.05 -5.55 0.44
CA GLY A 33 6.00 -6.27 1.71
C GLY A 33 6.16 -5.40 2.94
N TRP A 34 6.55 -6.03 4.03
CA TRP A 34 6.81 -5.37 5.32
C TRP A 34 8.29 -5.04 5.46
N GLN A 35 8.75 -4.00 4.80
CA GLN A 35 10.16 -3.59 4.80
C GLN A 35 10.69 -3.30 6.21
N ALA A 36 9.87 -2.69 7.06
CA ALA A 36 10.25 -2.40 8.44
C ALA A 36 10.56 -3.68 9.25
N VAL A 37 9.85 -4.77 8.97
CA VAL A 37 10.12 -6.08 9.60
C VAL A 37 11.50 -6.60 9.15
N LYS A 38 11.79 -6.54 7.87
CA LYS A 38 13.10 -6.92 7.34
C LYS A 38 14.21 -6.11 7.98
N GLU A 39 14.05 -4.79 8.08
CA GLU A 39 15.05 -3.91 8.68
C GLU A 39 15.25 -4.18 10.17
N ALA A 40 14.16 -4.49 10.90
CA ALA A 40 14.24 -4.86 12.30
C ALA A 40 15.05 -6.14 12.50
N VAL A 41 14.82 -7.17 11.68
CA VAL A 41 15.59 -8.43 11.72
C VAL A 41 17.07 -8.17 11.44
N LEU A 42 17.40 -7.41 10.41
CA LEU A 42 18.78 -7.07 10.07
C LEU A 42 19.48 -6.26 11.15
N ARG A 43 18.75 -5.40 11.85
CA ARG A 43 19.32 -4.59 12.95
C ARG A 43 19.70 -5.42 14.15
N VAL A 44 18.90 -6.44 14.48
CA VAL A 44 19.13 -7.31 15.65
C VAL A 44 20.05 -8.49 15.32
N HIS A 45 19.90 -9.05 14.11
CA HIS A 45 20.62 -10.23 13.65
C HIS A 45 21.23 -10.01 12.26
N PRO A 46 22.24 -9.14 12.12
CA PRO A 46 22.80 -8.79 10.80
C PRO A 46 23.41 -10.00 10.07
N ASP A 47 23.90 -11.00 10.81
CA ASP A 47 24.51 -12.22 10.29
C ASP A 47 23.68 -13.47 10.58
N GLY A 48 22.39 -13.28 10.91
CA GLY A 48 21.49 -14.36 11.23
C GLY A 48 21.09 -15.20 10.00
N PRO A 49 20.42 -16.34 10.22
CA PRO A 49 20.02 -17.23 9.13
C PRO A 49 19.17 -16.55 8.04
N ALA A 50 18.28 -15.64 8.43
CA ALA A 50 17.47 -14.88 7.50
C ALA A 50 18.31 -13.97 6.61
N ALA A 51 19.33 -13.30 7.18
CA ALA A 51 20.24 -12.45 6.45
C ALA A 51 21.10 -13.26 5.47
N GLN A 52 21.64 -14.39 5.91
CA GLN A 52 22.45 -15.29 5.08
C GLN A 52 21.65 -15.88 3.92
N ALA A 53 20.40 -16.29 4.16
CA ALA A 53 19.52 -16.83 3.12
C ALA A 53 18.89 -15.76 2.23
N GLY A 54 18.89 -14.48 2.65
CA GLY A 54 18.16 -13.42 1.98
C GLY A 54 16.63 -13.55 2.08
N GLU A 55 16.16 -14.35 3.05
CA GLU A 55 14.73 -14.68 3.22
C GLU A 55 14.23 -14.19 4.58
N PHE A 56 13.34 -13.22 4.56
CA PHE A 56 12.84 -12.54 5.76
C PHE A 56 11.35 -12.80 6.05
N GLN A 57 10.68 -13.59 5.21
CA GLN A 57 9.23 -13.83 5.27
C GLN A 57 8.38 -12.54 5.35
N ALA A 58 8.98 -11.41 5.02
CA ALA A 58 8.37 -10.09 5.06
C ALA A 58 7.91 -9.62 3.66
N ARG A 59 8.04 -10.48 2.66
CA ARG A 59 7.66 -10.20 1.27
C ARG A 59 6.29 -10.75 0.97
N LEU A 60 5.45 -9.93 0.37
CA LEU A 60 4.19 -10.40 -0.19
C LEU A 60 4.51 -11.14 -1.50
N LYS A 61 4.43 -12.47 -1.46
CA LYS A 61 4.62 -13.32 -2.63
C LYS A 61 3.36 -13.28 -3.50
N GLY A 62 3.52 -13.37 -4.80
CA GLY A 62 2.43 -13.37 -5.76
C GLY A 62 2.58 -12.33 -6.86
N GLU A 63 1.63 -12.35 -7.76
CA GLU A 63 1.59 -11.45 -8.92
C GLU A 63 1.32 -9.99 -8.52
N LYS A 64 1.41 -9.09 -9.47
CA LYS A 64 1.19 -7.66 -9.28
C LYS A 64 -0.16 -7.40 -8.61
N ARG A 65 -0.12 -6.86 -7.42
CA ARG A 65 -1.31 -6.43 -6.69
C ARG A 65 -1.88 -5.18 -7.34
N GLN A 66 -3.18 -5.16 -7.54
CA GLN A 66 -3.89 -4.07 -8.19
C GLN A 66 -4.71 -3.31 -7.15
N PHE A 67 -4.03 -2.59 -6.26
CA PHE A 67 -4.67 -1.83 -5.18
C PHE A 67 -5.63 -0.77 -5.69
N GLU A 68 -5.38 -0.22 -6.86
CA GLU A 68 -6.26 0.74 -7.52
C GLU A 68 -7.65 0.17 -7.80
N GLN A 69 -7.75 -1.14 -8.01
CA GLN A 69 -9.04 -1.80 -8.23
C GLN A 69 -9.93 -1.84 -6.99
N VAL A 70 -9.36 -1.72 -5.80
CA VAL A 70 -10.15 -1.64 -4.57
C VAL A 70 -11.02 -0.39 -4.57
N ALA A 71 -10.47 0.76 -4.92
CA ALA A 71 -11.23 1.99 -5.06
C ALA A 71 -12.27 1.89 -6.19
N GLN A 72 -11.88 1.33 -7.33
CA GLN A 72 -12.75 1.15 -8.50
C GLN A 72 -13.95 0.24 -8.19
N ALA A 73 -13.75 -0.79 -7.37
CA ALA A 73 -14.83 -1.68 -6.95
C ALA A 73 -15.96 -0.94 -6.21
N PHE A 74 -15.66 0.20 -5.58
CA PHE A 74 -16.64 1.06 -4.91
C PHE A 74 -17.03 2.29 -5.73
N GLY A 75 -16.74 2.29 -7.05
CA GLY A 75 -17.10 3.39 -7.95
C GLY A 75 -16.22 4.63 -7.83
N ALA A 76 -15.10 4.53 -7.14
CA ALA A 76 -14.14 5.63 -7.02
C ALA A 76 -13.07 5.58 -8.11
N HIS A 77 -12.35 6.68 -8.29
CA HIS A 77 -11.20 6.72 -9.17
C HIS A 77 -10.01 6.00 -8.53
N GLY A 78 -9.38 5.08 -9.26
CA GLY A 78 -8.18 4.40 -8.84
C GLY A 78 -7.13 4.44 -9.94
N GLU A 79 -5.90 4.79 -9.59
CA GLU A 79 -4.82 4.94 -10.55
C GLU A 79 -3.52 4.36 -9.99
N ARG A 80 -2.78 3.65 -10.84
CA ARG A 80 -1.46 3.10 -10.52
C ARG A 80 -0.38 4.00 -11.13
N VAL A 81 0.58 4.39 -10.31
CA VAL A 81 1.76 5.14 -10.73
C VAL A 81 2.98 4.28 -10.55
N THR A 82 3.77 4.11 -11.62
CA THR A 82 5.00 3.32 -11.61
C THR A 82 6.26 4.16 -11.80
N ARG A 83 6.09 5.42 -12.21
CA ARG A 83 7.19 6.36 -12.48
C ARG A 83 6.97 7.62 -11.64
N ALA A 84 8.00 8.08 -10.97
CA ALA A 84 7.92 9.24 -10.09
C ALA A 84 7.46 10.52 -10.81
N GLU A 85 7.86 10.69 -12.06
CA GLU A 85 7.49 11.85 -12.87
C GLU A 85 5.99 11.94 -13.17
N ASP A 86 5.27 10.82 -13.14
CA ASP A 86 3.82 10.76 -13.40
C ASP A 86 2.99 11.08 -12.15
N LEU A 87 3.62 11.10 -10.98
CA LEU A 87 2.94 11.26 -9.70
C LEU A 87 2.17 12.58 -9.55
N PRO A 88 2.74 13.75 -9.89
CA PRO A 88 2.00 15.02 -9.75
C PRO A 88 0.71 15.06 -10.58
N ALA A 89 0.74 14.57 -11.82
CA ALA A 89 -0.43 14.52 -12.67
C ALA A 89 -1.48 13.54 -12.16
N ALA A 90 -1.06 12.39 -11.64
CA ALA A 90 -1.94 11.40 -11.02
C ALA A 90 -2.66 11.96 -9.78
N ILE A 91 -1.92 12.65 -8.91
CA ILE A 91 -2.50 13.31 -7.74
C ILE A 91 -3.55 14.36 -8.16
N ALA A 92 -3.22 15.17 -9.17
CA ALA A 92 -4.14 16.18 -9.67
C ALA A 92 -5.45 15.57 -10.21
N ARG A 93 -5.40 14.39 -10.83
CA ARG A 93 -6.60 13.67 -11.30
C ARG A 93 -7.42 13.08 -10.16
N CYS A 94 -6.78 12.75 -9.04
CA CYS A 94 -7.45 12.16 -7.88
C CYS A 94 -8.10 13.20 -6.95
N LEU A 95 -7.67 14.44 -7.04
CA LEU A 95 -8.20 15.55 -6.23
C LEU A 95 -9.35 16.25 -6.96
#